data_1803c484593be4f1a330511ffcde3e6d
#
_entry.id   1803c484593be4f1a330511ffcde3e6d
#
_cell.length_a   1.000
_cell.length_b   1.000
_cell.length_c   1.000
_cell.angle_alpha   90.00
_cell.angle_beta   90.00
_cell.angle_gamma   90.00
#
_symmetry.space_group_name_H-M   'P 1'
#
loop_
_entity.id
_entity.type
_entity.pdbx_description
1 polymer ?
#
loop_
_entity_poly.entity_id
_entity_poly.type
_entity_poly.pdbx_seq_one_letter_code
_entity_poly.pdbx_strand_id
1 'polypeptide(L)'
;MNETKTDMLNYWIEELLKYFNEIGFEVNPLPKIVLDDTPNPEDELFIKTGYYDPTENKLVLFIDNRHIKDILRTFCHEMVHRNQNIVNPRQFEMSEGDMPLKDAPKLRMIEGEAFLKGNLLFRQFTERFTH
;
A
#
# COMPACT_ATOMS: atom_id res chain seq x y z
N MET A 1 -12.93 22.53 -8.81
CA MET A 1 -12.86 22.26 -7.41
C MET A 1 -12.84 20.81 -7.05
N ASN A 2 -12.15 20.04 -7.80
CA ASN A 2 -12.13 18.61 -7.54
C ASN A 2 -10.84 18.14 -6.91
N GLU A 3 -10.13 19.08 -6.31
CA GLU A 3 -8.96 18.74 -5.55
C GLU A 3 -9.33 17.94 -4.33
N THR A 4 -10.60 17.87 -4.03
CA THR A 4 -11.05 17.25 -2.80
C THR A 4 -10.62 15.80 -2.65
N LYS A 5 -10.61 15.02 -3.75
CA LYS A 5 -10.18 13.61 -3.63
C LYS A 5 -8.71 13.53 -3.23
N THR A 6 -7.86 14.29 -3.90
CA THR A 6 -6.43 14.31 -3.58
C THR A 6 -6.20 14.86 -2.17
N ASP A 7 -6.90 15.94 -1.82
CA ASP A 7 -6.78 16.53 -0.49
C ASP A 7 -7.23 15.55 0.59
N MET A 8 -8.32 14.84 0.37
CA MET A 8 -8.81 13.85 1.32
C MET A 8 -7.83 12.68 1.47
N LEU A 9 -7.27 12.22 0.36
CA LEU A 9 -6.29 11.15 0.40
C LEU A 9 -5.05 11.59 1.18
N ASN A 10 -4.55 12.79 0.92
CA ASN A 10 -3.37 13.28 1.64
C ASN A 10 -3.67 13.40 3.13
N TYR A 11 -4.85 13.88 3.48
CA TYR A 11 -5.24 13.98 4.88
C TYR A 11 -5.27 12.61 5.54
N TRP A 12 -5.94 11.63 4.93
CA TRP A 12 -6.09 10.31 5.53
C TRP A 12 -4.79 9.52 5.56
N ILE A 13 -3.94 9.69 4.54
CA ILE A 13 -2.61 9.08 4.54
C ILE A 13 -1.80 9.61 5.71
N GLU A 14 -1.86 10.92 5.94
CA GLU A 14 -1.16 11.52 7.06
C GLU A 14 -1.67 10.97 8.39
N GLU A 15 -2.99 10.84 8.53
CA GLU A 15 -3.57 10.27 9.74
C GLU A 15 -3.20 8.80 9.92
N LEU A 16 -3.14 8.04 8.83
CA LEU A 16 -2.68 6.66 8.89
C LEU A 16 -1.22 6.56 9.34
N LEU A 17 -0.37 7.44 8.85
CA LEU A 17 1.03 7.44 9.26
C LEU A 17 1.17 7.75 10.77
N LYS A 18 0.36 8.68 11.27
CA LYS A 18 0.33 8.95 12.71
C LYS A 18 -0.12 7.72 13.49
N TYR A 19 -1.16 7.05 13.01
CA TYR A 19 -1.67 5.85 13.63
C TYR A 19 -0.62 4.75 13.66
N PHE A 20 0.06 4.51 12.54
CA PHE A 20 1.12 3.52 12.46
C PHE A 20 2.22 3.80 13.49
N ASN A 21 2.59 5.06 13.61
CA ASN A 21 3.60 5.45 14.59
C ASN A 21 3.13 5.17 16.03
N GLU A 22 1.86 5.44 16.31
CA GLU A 22 1.28 5.18 17.64
C GLU A 22 1.31 3.71 18.02
N ILE A 23 1.04 2.83 17.07
CA ILE A 23 0.98 1.40 17.36
C ILE A 23 2.32 0.69 17.18
N GLY A 24 3.37 1.45 16.89
CA GLY A 24 4.70 0.86 16.75
C GLY A 24 4.96 0.24 15.38
N PHE A 25 4.12 0.52 14.39
CA PHE A 25 4.36 0.07 13.03
C PHE A 25 5.37 1.02 12.39
N GLU A 26 6.53 0.50 12.01
CA GLU A 26 7.63 1.33 11.56
C GLU A 26 7.33 2.06 10.26
N VAL A 27 7.53 3.37 10.26
CA VAL A 27 7.28 4.20 9.07
C VAL A 27 8.54 4.92 8.57
N ASN A 28 9.66 4.78 9.27
CA ASN A 28 10.89 5.48 8.89
C ASN A 28 11.90 4.49 8.30
N PRO A 29 12.63 4.88 7.26
CA PRO A 29 12.53 6.16 6.55
C PRO A 29 11.22 6.24 5.78
N LEU A 30 10.57 7.39 5.87
CA LEU A 30 9.26 7.59 5.25
C LEU A 30 9.39 7.50 3.72
N PRO A 31 8.57 6.67 3.07
CA PRO A 31 8.62 6.60 1.62
C PRO A 31 8.01 7.85 0.98
N LYS A 32 8.43 8.15 -0.23
CA LYS A 32 7.80 9.19 -1.02
C LYS A 32 6.45 8.64 -1.49
N ILE A 33 5.37 9.32 -1.13
CA ILE A 33 4.02 8.91 -1.52
C ILE A 33 3.64 9.63 -2.80
N VAL A 34 3.30 8.89 -3.84
CA VAL A 34 2.91 9.44 -5.13
C VAL A 34 1.47 9.04 -5.43
N LEU A 35 0.63 10.03 -5.66
CA LEU A 35 -0.75 9.78 -6.10
C LEU A 35 -0.76 9.92 -7.62
N ASP A 36 -0.91 8.80 -8.32
CA ASP A 36 -0.83 8.73 -9.77
C ASP A 36 -2.24 8.71 -10.35
N ASP A 37 -2.58 9.73 -11.14
CA ASP A 37 -3.90 9.85 -11.73
C ASP A 37 -3.98 9.36 -13.17
N THR A 38 -3.02 8.56 -13.60
CA THR A 38 -3.07 7.92 -14.90
C THR A 38 -4.40 7.18 -15.05
N PRO A 39 -5.11 7.35 -16.18
CA PRO A 39 -6.41 6.72 -16.35
C PRO A 39 -6.35 5.21 -16.19
N ASN A 40 -7.27 4.68 -15.39
CA ASN A 40 -7.45 3.24 -15.25
C ASN A 40 -8.54 2.77 -16.20
N PRO A 41 -8.38 1.59 -16.83
CA PRO A 41 -9.42 1.06 -17.68
C PRO A 41 -10.66 0.70 -16.85
N GLU A 42 -11.83 0.69 -17.50
CA GLU A 42 -13.05 0.30 -16.83
C GLU A 42 -13.11 -1.19 -16.54
N ASP A 43 -12.29 -1.97 -17.24
CA ASP A 43 -12.22 -3.41 -17.04
C ASP A 43 -11.48 -3.70 -15.74
N GLU A 44 -12.19 -4.23 -14.76
CA GLU A 44 -11.66 -4.50 -13.43
C GLU A 44 -10.45 -5.44 -13.43
N LEU A 45 -10.31 -6.26 -14.45
CA LEU A 45 -9.18 -7.18 -14.54
C LEU A 45 -7.85 -6.46 -14.69
N PHE A 46 -7.87 -5.23 -15.16
CA PHE A 46 -6.65 -4.49 -15.48
C PHE A 46 -6.48 -3.20 -14.67
N ILE A 47 -7.28 -3.02 -13.62
CA ILE A 47 -7.14 -1.84 -12.77
C ILE A 47 -5.84 -1.91 -12.01
N LYS A 48 -5.04 -0.86 -12.16
CA LYS A 48 -3.80 -0.72 -11.39
C LYS A 48 -4.14 -0.18 -10.01
N THR A 49 -3.55 -0.76 -8.97
CA THR A 49 -3.82 -0.35 -7.60
C THR A 49 -2.69 0.44 -6.99
N GLY A 50 -1.47 -0.08 -7.06
CA GLY A 50 -0.32 0.61 -6.49
C GLY A 50 0.88 -0.31 -6.41
N TYR A 51 2.02 0.25 -6.02
CA TYR A 51 3.21 -0.55 -5.77
C TYR A 51 4.19 0.20 -4.88
N TYR A 52 5.09 -0.56 -4.28
CA TYR A 52 6.20 0.00 -3.53
C TYR A 52 7.50 -0.28 -4.28
N ASP A 53 8.28 0.77 -4.50
CA ASP A 53 9.58 0.68 -5.16
C ASP A 53 10.67 0.78 -4.08
N PRO A 54 11.33 -0.35 -3.76
CA PRO A 54 12.35 -0.34 -2.71
C PRO A 54 13.62 0.40 -3.11
N THR A 55 13.90 0.47 -4.40
CA THR A 55 15.10 1.14 -4.88
C THR A 55 15.06 2.63 -4.57
N GLU A 56 13.91 3.25 -4.77
CA GLU A 56 13.73 4.68 -4.53
C GLU A 56 13.00 4.99 -3.24
N ASN A 57 12.61 3.97 -2.50
CA ASN A 57 11.74 4.12 -1.33
C ASN A 57 10.53 4.98 -1.68
N LYS A 58 9.81 4.54 -2.69
CA LYS A 58 8.68 5.26 -3.24
C LYS A 58 7.44 4.37 -3.24
N LEU A 59 6.32 4.92 -2.79
CA LEU A 59 5.06 4.21 -2.75
C LEU A 59 4.09 4.92 -3.68
N VAL A 60 3.66 4.22 -4.73
CA VAL A 60 2.77 4.79 -5.74
C VAL A 60 1.36 4.24 -5.57
N LEU A 61 0.38 5.13 -5.56
CA LEU A 61 -1.03 4.76 -5.48
C LEU A 61 -1.73 5.28 -6.74
N PHE A 62 -2.35 4.37 -7.48
CA PHE A 62 -3.15 4.75 -8.64
C PHE A 62 -4.55 5.12 -8.14
N ILE A 63 -4.97 6.33 -8.44
CA ILE A 63 -6.19 6.88 -7.84
C ILE A 63 -7.36 7.00 -8.78
N ASP A 64 -7.12 6.93 -10.11
CA ASP A 64 -8.19 7.11 -11.08
C ASP A 64 -9.18 5.95 -11.02
N ASN A 65 -10.46 6.29 -11.08
CA ASN A 65 -11.55 5.31 -11.11
C ASN A 65 -11.52 4.38 -9.90
N ARG A 66 -11.15 4.90 -8.73
CA ARG A 66 -11.09 4.11 -7.51
C ARG A 66 -11.68 4.87 -6.34
N HIS A 67 -12.31 4.13 -5.45
CA HIS A 67 -12.87 4.69 -4.23
C HIS A 67 -11.76 5.02 -3.23
N ILE A 68 -11.95 6.09 -2.47
CA ILE A 68 -10.94 6.51 -1.47
C ILE A 68 -10.57 5.37 -0.53
N LYS A 69 -11.56 4.63 -0.01
CA LYS A 69 -11.27 3.54 0.91
C LYS A 69 -10.39 2.46 0.28
N ASP A 70 -10.62 2.16 -0.99
CA ASP A 70 -9.82 1.16 -1.68
C ASP A 70 -8.39 1.64 -1.89
N ILE A 71 -8.22 2.92 -2.17
CA ILE A 71 -6.89 3.51 -2.30
C ILE A 71 -6.15 3.45 -0.97
N LEU A 72 -6.84 3.75 0.12
CA LEU A 72 -6.23 3.70 1.46
C LEU A 72 -5.88 2.28 1.87
N ARG A 73 -6.70 1.28 1.49
CA ARG A 73 -6.34 -0.12 1.72
C ARG A 73 -5.08 -0.48 0.97
N THR A 74 -4.96 -0.02 -0.28
CA THR A 74 -3.76 -0.23 -1.06
C THR A 74 -2.55 0.40 -0.37
N PHE A 75 -2.72 1.60 0.17
CA PHE A 75 -1.66 2.25 0.91
C PHE A 75 -1.16 1.38 2.07
N CYS A 76 -2.09 0.85 2.87
CA CYS A 76 -1.72 -0.03 3.98
C CYS A 76 -1.01 -1.28 3.49
N HIS A 77 -1.51 -1.87 2.42
CA HIS A 77 -0.90 -3.06 1.81
C HIS A 77 0.54 -2.79 1.40
N GLU A 78 0.77 -1.67 0.71
CA GLU A 78 2.12 -1.34 0.24
C GLU A 78 3.05 -0.96 1.38
N MET A 79 2.52 -0.39 2.45
CA MET A 79 3.34 -0.11 3.64
C MET A 79 3.81 -1.41 4.30
N VAL A 80 3.01 -2.46 4.26
CA VAL A 80 3.46 -3.77 4.75
C VAL A 80 4.60 -4.30 3.87
N HIS A 81 4.48 -4.17 2.55
CA HIS A 81 5.56 -4.55 1.65
C HIS A 81 6.84 -3.79 1.94
N ARG A 82 6.73 -2.49 2.21
CA ARG A 82 7.89 -1.70 2.59
C ARG A 82 8.56 -2.27 3.83
N ASN A 83 7.77 -2.65 4.84
CA ASN A 83 8.32 -3.21 6.06
C ASN A 83 8.92 -4.59 5.83
N GLN A 84 8.31 -5.39 4.97
CA GLN A 84 8.89 -6.67 4.58
C GLN A 84 10.26 -6.48 3.95
N ASN A 85 10.39 -5.47 3.09
CA ASN A 85 11.66 -5.18 2.45
C ASN A 85 12.73 -4.75 3.45
N ILE A 86 12.37 -3.95 4.44
CA ILE A 86 13.31 -3.48 5.45
C ILE A 86 13.80 -4.65 6.31
N VAL A 87 12.88 -5.53 6.69
CA VAL A 87 13.21 -6.67 7.54
C VAL A 87 14.00 -7.72 6.77
N ASN A 88 13.64 -7.97 5.52
CA ASN A 88 14.28 -8.99 4.70
C ASN A 88 14.34 -8.56 3.24
N PRO A 89 15.37 -7.77 2.88
CA PRO A 89 15.50 -7.28 1.50
C PRO A 89 15.57 -8.39 0.46
N ARG A 90 16.21 -9.51 0.78
CA ARG A 90 16.31 -10.64 -0.15
C ARG A 90 14.95 -11.24 -0.45
N GLN A 91 14.11 -11.36 0.57
CA GLN A 91 12.76 -11.89 0.38
C GLN A 91 11.97 -10.99 -0.56
N PHE A 92 12.12 -9.68 -0.40
CA PHE A 92 11.44 -8.73 -1.26
C PHE A 92 11.94 -8.80 -2.70
N GLU A 93 13.25 -8.94 -2.89
CA GLU A 93 13.82 -9.11 -4.21
C GLU A 93 13.24 -10.34 -4.91
N MET A 94 13.01 -11.41 -4.15
CA MET A 94 12.42 -12.63 -4.71
C MET A 94 10.97 -12.45 -5.11
N SER A 95 10.28 -11.48 -4.54
CA SER A 95 8.87 -11.23 -4.85
C SER A 95 8.69 -10.34 -6.07
N GLU A 96 9.77 -9.73 -6.58
CA GLU A 96 9.69 -8.85 -7.74
C GLU A 96 10.05 -9.59 -9.02
N GLY A 97 9.25 -9.35 -10.05
CA GLY A 97 9.61 -9.74 -11.40
C GLY A 97 9.66 -11.22 -11.65
N ASP A 98 10.77 -11.71 -12.14
CA ASP A 98 10.90 -12.99 -12.84
C ASP A 98 10.96 -14.23 -11.96
N MET A 99 10.22 -14.25 -10.87
CA MET A 99 10.22 -15.41 -9.99
C MET A 99 9.64 -16.64 -10.72
N PRO A 100 10.38 -17.75 -10.75
CA PRO A 100 9.84 -18.97 -11.37
C PRO A 100 8.59 -19.46 -10.64
N LEU A 101 7.72 -20.14 -11.36
CA LEU A 101 6.49 -20.68 -10.77
C LEU A 101 6.76 -21.58 -9.56
N LYS A 102 7.88 -22.25 -9.54
CA LYS A 102 8.25 -23.11 -8.40
C LYS A 102 8.40 -22.34 -7.10
N ASP A 103 8.65 -21.03 -7.18
CA ASP A 103 8.79 -20.17 -6.02
C ASP A 103 7.50 -19.46 -5.63
N ALA A 104 6.40 -19.78 -6.32
CA ALA A 104 5.11 -19.17 -6.06
C ALA A 104 4.63 -19.30 -4.61
N PRO A 105 4.91 -20.40 -3.86
CA PRO A 105 4.51 -20.47 -2.46
C PRO A 105 5.11 -19.36 -1.61
N LYS A 106 6.39 -19.00 -1.83
CA LYS A 106 7.02 -17.89 -1.11
C LYS A 106 6.37 -16.56 -1.45
N LEU A 107 6.13 -16.35 -2.74
CA LEU A 107 5.48 -15.13 -3.20
C LEU A 107 4.09 -15.02 -2.57
N ARG A 108 3.34 -16.12 -2.54
CA ARG A 108 2.01 -16.11 -1.94
C ARG A 108 2.05 -15.80 -0.45
N MET A 109 3.07 -16.27 0.25
CA MET A 109 3.23 -15.96 1.67
C MET A 109 3.46 -14.46 1.87
N ILE A 110 4.32 -13.87 1.06
CA ILE A 110 4.62 -12.44 1.13
C ILE A 110 3.38 -11.62 0.83
N GLU A 111 2.68 -11.94 -0.25
CA GLU A 111 1.47 -11.23 -0.64
C GLU A 111 0.33 -11.48 0.33
N GLY A 112 0.23 -12.69 0.85
CA GLY A 112 -0.79 -13.02 1.84
C GLY A 112 -0.61 -12.24 3.13
N GLU A 113 0.62 -12.11 3.60
CA GLU A 113 0.90 -11.30 4.78
C GLU A 113 0.54 -9.84 4.54
N ALA A 114 0.94 -9.30 3.39
CA ALA A 114 0.64 -7.91 3.07
C ALA A 114 -0.86 -7.67 2.98
N PHE A 115 -1.58 -8.61 2.38
CA PHE A 115 -3.03 -8.51 2.26
C PHE A 115 -3.72 -8.54 3.63
N LEU A 116 -3.41 -9.54 4.43
CA LEU A 116 -4.05 -9.72 5.73
C LEU A 116 -3.68 -8.59 6.70
N LYS A 117 -2.40 -8.30 6.81
CA LYS A 117 -1.93 -7.28 7.74
C LYS A 117 -2.35 -5.89 7.30
N GLY A 118 -2.29 -5.62 6.00
CA GLY A 118 -2.72 -4.33 5.48
C GLY A 118 -4.21 -4.09 5.74
N ASN A 119 -5.05 -5.10 5.49
CA ASN A 119 -6.48 -4.99 5.75
C ASN A 119 -6.77 -4.82 7.24
N LEU A 120 -6.05 -5.53 8.09
CA LEU A 120 -6.23 -5.41 9.53
C LEU A 120 -5.85 -4.01 10.03
N LEU A 121 -4.73 -3.49 9.56
CA LEU A 121 -4.29 -2.14 9.92
C LEU A 121 -5.33 -1.11 9.52
N PHE A 122 -5.84 -1.21 8.30
CA PHE A 122 -6.84 -0.27 7.82
C PHE A 122 -8.14 -0.38 8.61
N ARG A 123 -8.58 -1.60 8.87
CA ARG A 123 -9.81 -1.84 9.64
C ARG A 123 -9.69 -1.25 11.05
N GLN A 124 -8.60 -1.53 11.74
CA GLN A 124 -8.40 -1.01 13.09
C GLN A 124 -8.33 0.51 13.10
N PHE A 125 -7.71 1.09 12.07
CA PHE A 125 -7.67 2.53 11.93
C PHE A 125 -9.08 3.11 11.77
N THR A 126 -9.88 2.54 10.87
CA THR A 126 -11.22 3.07 10.62
C THR A 126 -12.13 2.94 11.83
N GLU A 127 -11.95 1.91 12.65
CA GLU A 127 -12.74 1.74 13.85
C GLU A 127 -12.60 2.90 14.83
N ARG A 128 -11.48 3.63 14.78
CA ARG A 128 -11.27 4.79 15.64
C ARG A 128 -12.25 5.92 15.33
N PHE A 129 -12.78 5.97 14.13
CA PHE A 129 -13.61 7.07 13.66
C PHE A 129 -15.08 6.70 13.53
N THR A 130 -15.46 5.51 13.92
CA THR A 130 -16.83 5.04 13.79
C THR A 130 -17.57 4.94 15.11
N HIS A 131 -16.98 5.42 16.18
CA HIS A 131 -17.59 5.41 17.50
C HIS A 131 -18.01 6.77 17.97
#